data_68ff14bddea4c072619d9ad15337ec29
#
_entry.id   68ff14bddea4c072619d9ad15337ec29
#
_cell.length_a   1.000
_cell.length_b   1.000
_cell.length_c   1.000
_cell.angle_alpha   90.00
_cell.angle_beta   90.00
_cell.angle_gamma   90.00
#
_symmetry.space_group_name_H-M   'P 1'
#
loop_
_entity.id
_entity.type
_entity.pdbx_description
1 polymer ?
#
loop_
_entity_poly.entity_id
_entity_poly.type
_entity_poly.pdbx_seq_one_letter_code
_entity_poly.pdbx_strand_id
1 'polypeptide(L)'
;MVDLAARDGAKWLESARAADERARALAGKPVALSYTGTDAVRTVDIRGYEYTREPSTVSGQTWIRYDSTRPTIWKLPLKYEVKPALTVTAPTRGYFVPAAHAAWVSERLAAHGIEFERLAAPRPAAAVQTFRADEVATEAATFEGRTRTTVEGSWRDEPRDIGAGALFVP
;
A
#
# COMPACT_ATOMS: atom_id res chain seq x y z
N MET A 1 12.30 -16.83 -19.01
CA MET A 1 11.11 -16.61 -18.16
C MET A 1 10.03 -17.67 -18.36
N VAL A 2 9.66 -18.03 -19.58
CA VAL A 2 8.64 -19.07 -19.90
C VAL A 2 9.01 -20.43 -19.29
N ASP A 3 10.28 -20.87 -19.39
CA ASP A 3 10.75 -22.13 -18.82
C ASP A 3 10.65 -22.18 -17.28
N LEU A 4 10.88 -21.05 -16.61
CA LEU A 4 10.68 -20.95 -15.16
C LEU A 4 9.21 -21.09 -14.78
N ALA A 5 8.32 -20.42 -15.53
CA ALA A 5 6.88 -20.52 -15.30
C ALA A 5 6.36 -21.96 -15.56
N ALA A 6 6.86 -22.62 -16.60
CA ALA A 6 6.50 -24.02 -16.89
C ALA A 6 6.97 -24.97 -15.79
N ARG A 7 8.17 -24.76 -15.24
CA ARG A 7 8.76 -25.60 -14.20
C ARG A 7 8.14 -25.34 -12.81
N ASP A 8 8.00 -24.07 -12.43
CA ASP A 8 7.67 -23.66 -11.06
C ASP A 8 6.25 -23.07 -10.91
N GLY A 9 5.47 -22.99 -12.00
CA GLY A 9 4.15 -22.35 -12.03
C GLY A 9 3.15 -22.95 -11.05
N ALA A 10 3.14 -24.28 -10.88
CA ALA A 10 2.28 -24.95 -9.91
C ALA A 10 2.58 -24.50 -8.48
N LYS A 11 3.85 -24.37 -8.11
CA LYS A 11 4.30 -23.88 -6.80
C LYS A 11 3.92 -22.42 -6.58
N TRP A 12 4.02 -21.58 -7.63
CA TRP A 12 3.62 -20.18 -7.53
C TRP A 12 2.11 -20.03 -7.33
N LEU A 13 1.33 -20.84 -8.05
CA LEU A 13 -0.12 -20.86 -7.89
C LEU A 13 -0.53 -21.34 -6.49
N GLU A 14 0.11 -22.37 -5.96
CA GLU A 14 -0.10 -22.82 -4.57
C GLU A 14 0.24 -21.71 -3.56
N SER A 15 1.37 -21.02 -3.76
CA SER A 15 1.78 -19.90 -2.90
C SER A 15 0.78 -18.74 -2.95
N ALA A 16 0.22 -18.42 -4.12
CA ALA A 16 -0.81 -17.40 -4.28
C ALA A 16 -2.10 -17.82 -3.54
N ARG A 17 -2.58 -19.04 -3.75
CA ARG A 17 -3.76 -19.56 -3.03
C ARG A 17 -3.58 -19.57 -1.51
N ALA A 18 -2.41 -19.96 -1.03
CA ALA A 18 -2.09 -19.90 0.39
C ALA A 18 -2.05 -18.46 0.92
N ALA A 19 -1.67 -17.47 0.10
CA ALA A 19 -1.74 -16.06 0.47
C ALA A 19 -3.19 -15.58 0.57
N ASP A 20 -4.06 -15.98 -0.35
CA ASP A 20 -5.49 -15.66 -0.32
C ASP A 20 -6.17 -16.22 0.92
N GLU A 21 -5.88 -17.49 1.27
CA GLU A 21 -6.40 -18.09 2.50
C GLU A 21 -5.92 -17.36 3.76
N ARG A 22 -4.64 -16.94 3.79
CA ARG A 22 -4.14 -16.11 4.91
C ARG A 22 -4.85 -14.77 4.98
N ALA A 23 -5.14 -14.14 3.82
CA ALA A 23 -5.85 -12.87 3.76
C ALA A 23 -7.29 -13.00 4.32
N ARG A 24 -8.00 -14.07 3.96
CA ARG A 24 -9.35 -14.35 4.51
C ARG A 24 -9.33 -14.59 6.02
N ALA A 25 -8.22 -15.07 6.57
CA ALA A 25 -8.06 -15.36 8.00
C ALA A 25 -7.60 -14.14 8.84
N LEU A 26 -7.66 -12.92 8.30
CA LEU A 26 -7.19 -11.70 8.98
C LEU A 26 -8.19 -11.08 9.94
N ALA A 27 -9.46 -11.50 9.92
CA ALA A 27 -10.48 -10.96 10.82
C ALA A 27 -10.02 -10.90 12.28
N GLY A 28 -10.05 -9.74 12.90
CA GLY A 28 -9.59 -9.48 14.26
C GLY A 28 -8.07 -9.51 14.47
N LYS A 29 -7.26 -9.68 13.43
CA LYS A 29 -5.80 -9.73 13.52
C LYS A 29 -5.16 -8.40 13.12
N PRO A 30 -3.94 -8.10 13.62
CA PRO A 30 -3.20 -6.92 13.20
C PRO A 30 -2.76 -7.03 11.74
N VAL A 31 -2.98 -5.97 10.96
CA VAL A 31 -2.57 -5.82 9.56
C VAL A 31 -1.69 -4.60 9.42
N ALA A 32 -0.50 -4.77 8.88
CA ALA A 32 0.38 -3.66 8.57
C ALA A 32 -0.09 -2.96 7.29
N LEU A 33 -0.39 -1.66 7.39
CA LEU A 33 -0.81 -0.83 6.25
C LEU A 33 0.37 -0.10 5.61
N SER A 34 1.41 0.19 6.36
CA SER A 34 2.63 0.77 5.85
C SER A 34 3.86 0.23 6.55
N TYR A 35 5.02 0.40 5.91
CA TYR A 35 6.30 -0.09 6.41
C TYR A 35 7.32 1.05 6.39
N THR A 36 8.30 0.97 7.28
CA THR A 36 9.47 1.84 7.31
C THR A 36 10.74 1.00 7.33
N GLY A 37 11.84 1.53 6.81
CA GLY A 37 13.14 0.88 6.89
C GLY A 37 13.65 0.75 8.31
N THR A 38 14.46 -0.26 8.57
CA THR A 38 15.27 -0.37 9.80
C THR A 38 16.67 0.20 9.55
N ASP A 39 17.48 0.25 10.60
CA ASP A 39 18.89 0.64 10.48
C ASP A 39 19.81 -0.54 10.11
N ALA A 40 19.23 -1.72 9.89
CA ALA A 40 19.97 -2.89 9.45
C ALA A 40 20.58 -2.65 8.05
N VAL A 41 21.88 -2.77 7.95
CA VAL A 41 22.64 -2.52 6.73
C VAL A 41 23.57 -3.68 6.45
N ARG A 42 23.58 -4.12 5.20
CA ARG A 42 24.58 -5.03 4.68
C ARG A 42 25.36 -4.34 3.57
N THR A 43 26.70 -4.34 3.65
CA THR A 43 27.51 -3.84 2.55
C THR A 43 27.48 -4.83 1.40
N VAL A 44 27.21 -4.34 0.20
CA VAL A 44 27.23 -5.11 -1.05
C VAL A 44 28.22 -4.49 -2.02
N ASP A 45 28.88 -5.35 -2.79
CA ASP A 45 29.80 -4.96 -3.85
C ASP A 45 29.03 -4.88 -5.17
N ILE A 46 29.03 -3.69 -5.78
CA ILE A 46 28.38 -3.44 -7.07
C ILE A 46 29.46 -3.03 -8.08
N ARG A 47 29.46 -3.66 -9.24
CA ARG A 47 30.34 -3.27 -10.34
C ARG A 47 29.90 -1.92 -10.87
N GLY A 48 30.83 -0.99 -10.94
CA GLY A 48 30.63 0.35 -11.45
C GLY A 48 31.85 0.89 -12.15
N TYR A 49 31.90 2.18 -12.35
CA TYR A 49 33.03 2.91 -12.91
C TYR A 49 33.39 4.06 -11.99
N GLU A 50 34.65 4.51 -12.08
CA GLU A 50 35.01 5.79 -11.48
C GLU A 50 34.16 6.91 -12.10
N TYR A 51 33.92 7.95 -11.33
CA TYR A 51 33.10 9.08 -11.79
C TYR A 51 33.57 10.41 -11.20
N THR A 52 33.31 11.48 -11.92
CA THR A 52 33.42 12.85 -11.45
C THR A 52 32.05 13.49 -11.31
N ARG A 53 31.96 14.48 -10.44
CA ARG A 53 30.77 15.33 -10.31
C ARG A 53 31.10 16.69 -10.88
N GLU A 54 30.35 17.11 -11.89
CA GLU A 54 30.57 18.32 -12.63
C GLU A 54 29.30 19.18 -12.65
N PRO A 55 29.39 20.51 -12.60
CA PRO A 55 28.22 21.35 -12.80
C PRO A 55 27.79 21.28 -14.28
N SER A 56 26.50 21.10 -14.50
CA SER A 56 25.93 21.17 -15.85
C SER A 56 25.97 22.61 -16.38
N THR A 57 26.51 22.79 -17.56
CA THR A 57 26.52 24.11 -18.24
C THR A 57 25.14 24.54 -18.71
N VAL A 58 24.16 23.62 -18.75
CA VAL A 58 22.79 23.89 -19.21
C VAL A 58 21.88 24.22 -18.02
N SER A 59 21.90 23.40 -16.96
CA SER A 59 20.98 23.54 -15.82
C SER A 59 21.60 24.09 -14.55
N GLY A 60 22.94 24.17 -14.48
CA GLY A 60 23.68 24.49 -13.26
C GLY A 60 23.64 23.38 -12.18
N GLN A 61 22.87 22.33 -12.39
CA GLN A 61 22.79 21.19 -11.49
C GLN A 61 24.01 20.29 -11.62
N THR A 62 24.35 19.60 -10.54
CA THR A 62 25.42 18.59 -10.57
C THR A 62 25.00 17.38 -11.40
N TRP A 63 25.81 16.98 -12.35
CA TRP A 63 25.68 15.74 -13.09
C TRP A 63 26.88 14.83 -12.85
N ILE A 64 26.69 13.54 -13.09
CA ILE A 64 27.71 12.52 -12.88
C ILE A 64 28.25 12.08 -14.23
N ARG A 65 29.58 12.19 -14.39
CA ARG A 65 30.29 11.71 -15.57
C ARG A 65 31.08 10.46 -15.20
N TYR A 66 30.67 9.33 -15.76
CA TYR A 66 31.36 8.06 -15.56
C TYR A 66 32.52 7.90 -16.54
N ASP A 67 33.62 7.33 -16.06
CA ASP A 67 34.75 6.94 -16.89
C ASP A 67 34.69 5.42 -17.16
N SER A 68 34.20 5.05 -18.33
CA SER A 68 34.01 3.66 -18.75
C SER A 68 35.36 2.91 -18.93
N THR A 69 36.48 3.60 -18.96
CA THR A 69 37.81 3.00 -19.05
C THR A 69 38.39 2.59 -17.67
N ARG A 70 37.74 3.02 -16.58
CA ARG A 70 38.18 2.78 -15.19
C ARG A 70 37.12 2.03 -14.39
N PRO A 71 36.94 0.70 -14.61
CA PRO A 71 36.00 -0.10 -13.82
C PRO A 71 36.45 -0.14 -12.36
N THR A 72 35.48 -0.09 -11.47
CA THR A 72 35.69 -0.15 -10.00
C THR A 72 34.59 -0.92 -9.30
N ILE A 73 34.80 -1.22 -8.03
CA ILE A 73 33.78 -1.84 -7.17
C ILE A 73 33.29 -0.80 -6.18
N TRP A 74 32.00 -0.53 -6.24
CA TRP A 74 31.34 0.30 -5.25
C TRP A 74 30.89 -0.54 -4.07
N LYS A 75 31.28 -0.16 -2.88
CA LYS A 75 30.77 -0.73 -1.63
C LYS A 75 29.59 0.10 -1.16
N LEU A 76 28.38 -0.43 -1.35
CA LEU A 76 27.15 0.30 -1.05
C LEU A 76 26.40 -0.33 0.13
N PRO A 77 25.80 0.50 1.00
CA PRO A 77 24.93 0.02 2.06
C PRO A 77 23.59 -0.43 1.46
N LEU A 78 23.30 -1.72 1.52
CA LEU A 78 21.99 -2.27 1.19
C LEU A 78 21.13 -2.28 2.45
N LYS A 79 20.10 -1.45 2.47
CA LYS A 79 19.01 -1.52 3.46
C LYS A 79 17.98 -2.52 2.95
N TYR A 80 17.77 -3.62 3.66
CA TYR A 80 16.96 -4.76 3.19
C TYR A 80 15.86 -5.16 4.15
N GLU A 81 15.86 -4.59 5.37
CA GLU A 81 14.84 -4.88 6.36
C GLU A 81 13.84 -3.74 6.47
N VAL A 82 12.57 -4.13 6.59
CA VAL A 82 11.46 -3.22 6.87
C VAL A 82 10.70 -3.71 8.09
N LYS A 83 10.10 -2.78 8.83
CA LYS A 83 9.19 -3.06 9.94
C LYS A 83 7.86 -2.34 9.73
N PRO A 84 6.74 -2.85 10.27
CA PRO A 84 5.48 -2.13 10.24
C PRO A 84 5.62 -0.73 10.84
N ALA A 85 5.16 0.28 10.11
CA ALA A 85 5.07 1.67 10.59
C ALA A 85 3.65 2.00 11.06
N LEU A 86 2.64 1.51 10.34
CA LEU A 86 1.25 1.63 10.73
C LEU A 86 0.59 0.25 10.71
N THR A 87 -0.01 -0.11 11.83
CA THR A 87 -0.75 -1.37 11.99
C THR A 87 -2.17 -1.06 12.46
N VAL A 88 -3.16 -1.71 11.86
CA VAL A 88 -4.56 -1.65 12.27
C VAL A 88 -5.08 -3.06 12.55
N THR A 89 -6.12 -3.17 13.35
CA THR A 89 -6.83 -4.46 13.51
C THR A 89 -7.87 -4.59 12.40
N ALA A 90 -7.82 -5.68 11.63
CA ALA A 90 -8.83 -5.95 10.63
C ALA A 90 -10.21 -6.12 11.27
N PRO A 91 -11.28 -5.58 10.71
CA PRO A 91 -12.62 -5.77 11.24
C PRO A 91 -13.01 -7.25 11.26
N THR A 92 -13.82 -7.64 12.24
CA THR A 92 -14.23 -9.04 12.40
C THR A 92 -15.39 -9.44 11.49
N ARG A 93 -16.11 -8.48 10.92
CA ARG A 93 -17.30 -8.73 10.11
C ARG A 93 -17.25 -8.17 8.71
N GLY A 94 -16.54 -7.06 8.49
CA GLY A 94 -16.45 -6.40 7.18
C GLY A 94 -16.67 -4.89 7.25
N TYR A 95 -16.95 -4.29 6.10
CA TYR A 95 -17.02 -2.85 5.92
C TYR A 95 -18.37 -2.44 5.35
N PHE A 96 -18.89 -1.29 5.80
CA PHE A 96 -19.97 -0.60 5.11
C PHE A 96 -19.41 0.53 4.24
N VAL A 97 -19.84 0.57 2.98
CA VAL A 97 -19.57 1.68 2.07
C VAL A 97 -20.85 2.49 1.93
N PRO A 98 -20.85 3.80 2.28
CA PRO A 98 -22.02 4.64 2.15
C PRO A 98 -22.59 4.65 0.72
N ALA A 99 -23.90 4.76 0.58
CA ALA A 99 -24.61 4.74 -0.70
C ALA A 99 -24.05 5.77 -1.71
N ALA A 100 -23.61 6.94 -1.22
CA ALA A 100 -22.98 7.98 -2.05
C ALA A 100 -21.72 7.53 -2.79
N HIS A 101 -21.03 6.52 -2.27
CA HIS A 101 -19.81 5.98 -2.86
C HIS A 101 -20.01 4.60 -3.49
N ALA A 102 -21.19 4.02 -3.36
CA ALA A 102 -21.46 2.64 -3.74
C ALA A 102 -21.22 2.35 -5.23
N ALA A 103 -21.53 3.30 -6.11
CA ALA A 103 -21.38 3.10 -7.56
C ALA A 103 -19.91 2.84 -7.95
N TRP A 104 -19.04 3.81 -7.69
CA TRP A 104 -17.64 3.72 -8.09
C TRP A 104 -16.85 2.67 -7.29
N VAL A 105 -17.23 2.39 -6.02
CA VAL A 105 -16.58 1.35 -5.22
C VAL A 105 -16.96 -0.03 -5.74
N SER A 106 -18.26 -0.29 -6.04
CA SER A 106 -18.70 -1.60 -6.55
C SER A 106 -18.00 -2.00 -7.85
N GLU A 107 -17.76 -1.05 -8.76
CA GLU A 107 -17.01 -1.31 -10.00
C GLU A 107 -15.57 -1.82 -9.69
N ARG A 108 -14.90 -1.22 -8.72
CA ARG A 108 -13.54 -1.62 -8.32
C ARG A 108 -13.53 -2.95 -7.60
N LEU A 109 -14.46 -3.18 -6.68
CA LEU A 109 -14.58 -4.45 -5.98
C LEU A 109 -14.81 -5.60 -6.98
N ALA A 110 -15.73 -5.40 -7.94
CA ALA A 110 -15.99 -6.37 -8.99
C ALA A 110 -14.75 -6.65 -9.86
N ALA A 111 -14.01 -5.59 -10.25
CA ALA A 111 -12.77 -5.74 -11.02
C ALA A 111 -11.67 -6.51 -10.28
N HIS A 112 -11.69 -6.49 -8.95
CA HIS A 112 -10.77 -7.25 -8.09
C HIS A 112 -11.33 -8.59 -7.61
N GLY A 113 -12.55 -8.98 -8.04
CA GLY A 113 -13.18 -10.23 -7.63
C GLY A 113 -13.56 -10.26 -6.13
N ILE A 114 -13.75 -9.08 -5.52
CA ILE A 114 -14.15 -8.96 -4.11
C ILE A 114 -15.68 -8.97 -4.03
N GLU A 115 -16.21 -9.90 -3.25
CA GLU A 115 -17.65 -10.03 -3.02
C GLU A 115 -18.20 -8.87 -2.18
N PHE A 116 -19.40 -8.43 -2.50
CA PHE A 116 -20.11 -7.42 -1.73
C PHE A 116 -21.61 -7.60 -1.90
N GLU A 117 -22.37 -7.12 -0.92
CA GLU A 117 -23.84 -7.05 -0.94
C GLU A 117 -24.30 -5.60 -0.98
N ARG A 118 -25.30 -5.29 -1.81
CA ARG A 118 -25.96 -3.98 -1.80
C ARG A 118 -27.19 -4.04 -0.89
N LEU A 119 -27.23 -3.18 0.11
CA LEU A 119 -28.35 -3.14 1.05
C LEU A 119 -29.65 -2.69 0.36
N ALA A 120 -30.65 -3.56 0.36
CA ALA A 120 -31.99 -3.24 -0.16
C ALA A 120 -32.77 -2.30 0.76
N ALA A 121 -32.51 -2.36 2.07
CA ALA A 121 -33.17 -1.56 3.09
C ALA A 121 -32.15 -0.89 4.03
N PRO A 122 -32.52 0.24 4.66
CA PRO A 122 -31.63 0.87 5.61
C PRO A 122 -31.43 0.01 6.86
N ARG A 123 -30.28 0.16 7.51
CA ARG A 123 -29.97 -0.42 8.82
C ARG A 123 -29.78 0.72 9.83
N PRO A 124 -30.81 1.06 10.61
CA PRO A 124 -30.70 2.11 11.62
C PRO A 124 -29.86 1.64 12.79
N ALA A 125 -29.15 2.58 13.42
CA ALA A 125 -28.33 2.39 14.62
C ALA A 125 -27.37 1.17 14.55
N ALA A 126 -26.82 0.88 13.37
CA ALA A 126 -25.83 -0.19 13.22
C ALA A 126 -24.60 0.12 14.09
N ALA A 127 -24.18 -0.82 14.93
CA ALA A 127 -22.97 -0.69 15.72
C ALA A 127 -21.75 -0.85 14.80
N VAL A 128 -20.99 0.22 14.61
CA VAL A 128 -19.83 0.28 13.72
C VAL A 128 -18.65 1.00 14.36
N GLN A 129 -17.47 0.75 13.83
CA GLN A 129 -16.30 1.60 14.10
C GLN A 129 -16.17 2.63 12.98
N THR A 130 -16.07 3.90 13.35
CA THR A 130 -15.86 5.01 12.42
C THR A 130 -14.52 5.69 12.73
N PHE A 131 -13.69 5.87 11.72
CA PHE A 131 -12.51 6.71 11.85
C PHE A 131 -12.91 8.17 11.86
N ARG A 132 -12.52 8.89 12.92
CA ARG A 132 -12.74 10.32 13.07
C ARG A 132 -11.41 11.04 12.93
N ALA A 133 -11.34 11.89 11.90
CA ALA A 133 -10.20 12.78 11.72
C ALA A 133 -10.20 13.86 12.79
N ASP A 134 -9.08 13.99 13.49
CA ASP A 134 -8.83 15.07 14.45
C ASP A 134 -7.99 16.17 13.77
N GLU A 135 -7.07 15.79 12.86
CA GLU A 135 -6.26 16.70 12.06
C GLU A 135 -6.18 16.24 10.60
N VAL A 136 -6.22 17.20 9.68
CA VAL A 136 -6.06 16.95 8.24
C VAL A 136 -5.06 17.98 7.70
N ALA A 137 -3.91 17.51 7.23
CA ALA A 137 -2.87 18.33 6.60
C ALA A 137 -2.75 18.01 5.12
N THR A 138 -2.76 19.03 4.28
CA THR A 138 -2.61 18.89 2.83
C THR A 138 -1.31 19.55 2.39
N GLU A 139 -0.47 18.84 1.65
CA GLU A 139 0.78 19.36 1.12
C GLU A 139 0.52 20.47 0.11
N ALA A 140 1.34 21.54 0.15
CA ALA A 140 1.23 22.67 -0.79
C ALA A 140 1.68 22.29 -2.21
N ALA A 141 2.58 21.31 -2.34
CA ALA A 141 3.08 20.83 -3.62
C ALA A 141 2.37 19.55 -4.07
N THR A 142 2.13 19.44 -5.37
CA THR A 142 1.60 18.21 -5.95
C THR A 142 2.73 17.23 -6.24
N PHE A 143 2.43 15.93 -6.07
CA PHE A 143 3.27 14.83 -6.49
C PHE A 143 2.50 13.99 -7.51
N GLU A 144 3.06 13.80 -8.71
CA GLU A 144 2.43 13.05 -9.82
C GLU A 144 1.00 13.51 -10.14
N GLY A 145 0.78 14.84 -10.12
CA GLY A 145 -0.53 15.43 -10.41
C GLY A 145 -1.58 15.30 -9.30
N ARG A 146 -1.19 14.84 -8.11
CA ARG A 146 -2.07 14.68 -6.95
C ARG A 146 -1.50 15.40 -5.74
N THR A 147 -2.37 15.99 -4.94
CA THR A 147 -2.00 16.57 -3.66
C THR A 147 -2.09 15.51 -2.57
N ARG A 148 -1.00 15.31 -1.84
CA ARG A 148 -0.99 14.38 -0.71
C ARG A 148 -1.72 14.99 0.47
N THR A 149 -2.59 14.20 1.10
CA THR A 149 -3.28 14.55 2.33
C THR A 149 -2.94 13.54 3.41
N THR A 150 -2.49 14.03 4.55
CA THR A 150 -2.24 13.23 5.76
C THR A 150 -3.40 13.46 6.72
N VAL A 151 -3.91 12.40 7.29
CA VAL A 151 -5.03 12.45 8.23
C VAL A 151 -4.60 11.77 9.52
N GLU A 152 -4.69 12.49 10.63
CA GLU A 152 -4.54 11.96 11.98
C GLU A 152 -5.89 11.87 12.66
N GLY A 153 -6.12 10.82 13.46
CA GLY A 153 -7.41 10.60 14.09
C GLY A 153 -7.50 9.28 14.85
N SER A 154 -8.72 8.98 15.27
CA SER A 154 -8.99 7.80 16.09
C SER A 154 -10.21 7.03 15.62
N TRP A 155 -10.22 5.71 15.86
CA TRP A 155 -11.37 4.86 15.66
C TRP A 155 -12.30 4.96 16.89
N ARG A 156 -13.61 5.08 16.61
CA ARG A 156 -14.65 5.19 17.66
C ARG A 156 -15.77 4.21 17.37
N ASP A 157 -16.19 3.49 18.41
CA ASP A 157 -17.39 2.68 18.37
C ASP A 157 -18.61 3.62 18.48
N GLU A 158 -19.47 3.60 17.50
CA GLU A 158 -20.67 4.44 17.48
C GLU A 158 -21.82 3.80 16.70
N PRO A 159 -23.07 4.07 17.07
CA PRO A 159 -24.21 3.72 16.24
C PRO A 159 -24.29 4.66 15.03
N ARG A 160 -24.49 4.08 13.83
CA ARG A 160 -24.66 4.84 12.58
C ARG A 160 -25.85 4.31 11.80
N ASP A 161 -26.61 5.21 11.21
CA ASP A 161 -27.62 4.84 10.26
C ASP A 161 -26.96 4.56 8.90
N ILE A 162 -27.12 3.33 8.42
CA ILE A 162 -26.61 2.89 7.12
C ILE A 162 -27.79 2.91 6.15
N GLY A 163 -27.75 3.80 5.17
CA GLY A 163 -28.83 3.98 4.19
C GLY A 163 -28.98 2.80 3.23
N ALA A 164 -30.18 2.62 2.68
CA ALA A 164 -30.40 1.72 1.55
C ALA A 164 -29.46 2.10 0.38
N GLY A 165 -29.02 1.12 -0.41
CA GLY A 165 -28.05 1.30 -1.48
C GLY A 165 -26.58 1.32 -1.04
N ALA A 166 -26.28 1.36 0.26
CA ALA A 166 -24.93 1.15 0.79
C ALA A 166 -24.44 -0.26 0.44
N LEU A 167 -23.10 -0.46 0.40
CA LEU A 167 -22.53 -1.79 0.24
C LEU A 167 -22.07 -2.33 1.59
N PHE A 168 -22.23 -3.64 1.75
CA PHE A 168 -21.53 -4.41 2.77
C PHE A 168 -20.49 -5.29 2.09
N VAL A 169 -19.24 -5.19 2.55
CA VAL A 169 -18.09 -5.97 2.06
C VAL A 169 -17.67 -6.84 3.23
N PRO A 170 -17.91 -8.17 3.17
CA PRO A 170 -17.59 -9.10 4.26
C PRO A 170 -16.09 -9.31 4.51
#